data_0e4290429ca27f11093607ae800dab76
#
_entry.id   0e4290429ca27f11093607ae800dab76
#
_cell.length_a   1.000
_cell.length_b   1.000
_cell.length_c   1.000
_cell.angle_alpha   90.00
_cell.angle_beta   90.00
_cell.angle_gamma   90.00
#
_symmetry.space_group_name_H-M   'P 1'
#
loop_
_entity.id
_entity.type
_entity.pdbx_description
1 polymer ?
#
loop_
_entity_poly.entity_id
_entity_poly.type
_entity_poly.pdbx_seq_one_letter_code
_entity_poly.pdbx_strand_id
1 'polypeptide(L)' 'MKTIKVPDMMCENCVKRITNALTEAELKFQVSLAKKTVTIDGCEHCLKTALEELEDLGFSPEAQA' A
#
# COMPACT_ATOMS: atom_id res chain seq x y z
N MET A 1 -6.31 12.13 -0.85
CA MET A 1 -5.94 10.74 -1.15
C MET A 1 -4.53 10.68 -1.70
N LYS A 2 -3.77 9.72 -1.25
CA LYS A 2 -2.39 9.53 -1.69
C LYS A 2 -2.25 8.19 -2.39
N THR A 3 -1.53 8.17 -3.49
CA THR A 3 -1.31 6.95 -4.26
C THR A 3 0.13 6.49 -4.12
N ILE A 4 0.29 5.21 -3.84
CA ILE A 4 1.61 4.57 -3.73
C ILE A 4 1.72 3.58 -4.86
N LYS A 5 2.78 3.65 -5.63
CA LYS A 5 3.04 2.68 -6.67
C LYS A 5 3.87 1.53 -6.10
N VAL A 6 3.42 0.31 -6.33
CA VAL A 6 4.10 -0.89 -5.82
C VAL A 6 4.35 -1.83 -7.00
N PRO A 7 5.41 -1.58 -7.77
CA PRO A 7 5.68 -2.40 -8.97
C PRO A 7 5.94 -3.87 -8.65
N ASP A 8 6.32 -4.18 -7.43
CA ASP A 8 6.55 -5.56 -6.99
C ASP A 8 5.26 -6.33 -6.73
N MET A 9 4.12 -5.67 -6.74
CA MET A 9 2.82 -6.30 -6.51
C MET A 9 2.36 -6.96 -7.80
N MET A 10 2.73 -8.22 -7.98
CA MET A 10 2.51 -8.94 -9.24
C MET A 10 1.48 -10.05 -9.16
N CYS A 11 0.98 -10.38 -7.99
CA CYS A 11 0.03 -11.49 -7.82
C CYS A 11 -0.96 -11.20 -6.69
N GLU A 12 -2.02 -12.01 -6.64
CA GLU A 12 -3.05 -11.84 -5.61
C GLU A 12 -2.52 -12.07 -4.20
N ASN A 13 -1.52 -12.93 -4.02
CA ASN A 13 -0.92 -13.14 -2.72
C ASN A 13 -0.29 -11.85 -2.20
N CYS A 14 0.35 -11.10 -3.08
CA CYS A 14 0.92 -9.81 -2.71
C CYS A 14 -0.17 -8.83 -2.28
N VAL A 15 -1.28 -8.81 -3.01
CA VAL A 15 -2.43 -7.96 -2.66
C VAL A 15 -2.97 -8.34 -1.30
N LYS A 16 -3.09 -9.63 -1.02
CA LYS A 16 -3.58 -10.11 0.28
C LYS A 16 -2.67 -9.69 1.42
N ARG A 17 -1.36 -9.79 1.23
CA ARG A 17 -0.39 -9.38 2.25
C ARG A 17 -0.51 -7.89 2.54
N ILE A 18 -0.59 -7.09 1.50
CA ILE A 18 -0.73 -5.64 1.65
C ILE A 18 -2.06 -5.31 2.34
N THR A 19 -3.14 -5.94 1.90
CA THR A 19 -4.46 -5.74 2.48
C THR A 19 -4.45 -6.05 3.97
N ASN A 20 -3.88 -7.19 4.36
CA ASN A 20 -3.83 -7.58 5.76
C ASN A 20 -3.01 -6.60 6.59
N ALA A 21 -1.85 -6.21 6.09
CA ALA A 21 -0.97 -5.28 6.81
C ALA A 21 -1.62 -3.93 7.02
N LEU A 22 -2.24 -3.38 5.98
CA LEU A 22 -2.89 -2.08 6.08
C LEU A 22 -4.16 -2.13 6.91
N THR A 23 -4.88 -3.25 6.87
CA THR A 23 -6.06 -3.46 7.71
C THR A 23 -5.67 -3.49 9.19
N GLU A 24 -4.58 -4.16 9.52
CA GLU A 24 -4.08 -4.20 10.89
C GLU A 24 -3.64 -2.83 11.37
N ALA A 25 -3.14 -1.99 10.46
CA ALA A 25 -2.76 -0.62 10.78
C ALA A 25 -3.96 0.32 10.85
N GLU A 26 -5.17 -0.20 10.63
CA GLU A 26 -6.43 0.55 10.69
C GLU A 26 -6.46 1.73 9.71
N LEU A 27 -5.89 1.53 8.54
CA LEU A 27 -5.88 2.54 7.49
C LEU A 27 -7.03 2.32 6.51
N LYS A 28 -7.52 3.41 5.95
CA LYS A 28 -8.47 3.33 4.85
C LYS A 28 -7.67 3.34 3.56
N PHE A 29 -7.88 2.34 2.72
CA PHE A 29 -7.07 2.16 1.54
C PHE A 29 -7.82 1.42 0.45
N GLN A 30 -7.30 1.51 -0.77
CA GLN A 30 -7.76 0.70 -1.89
C GLN A 30 -6.52 0.17 -2.62
N VAL A 31 -6.58 -1.09 -3.04
CA VAL A 31 -5.49 -1.73 -3.75
C VAL A 31 -5.94 -2.02 -5.17
N SER A 32 -5.12 -1.66 -6.14
CA SER A 32 -5.37 -1.95 -7.55
C SER A 32 -4.23 -2.80 -8.10
N LEU A 33 -4.51 -4.08 -8.33
CA LEU A 33 -3.53 -4.99 -8.92
C LEU A 33 -3.24 -4.63 -10.38
N ALA A 34 -4.27 -4.24 -11.11
CA ALA A 34 -4.12 -3.87 -12.52
C ALA A 34 -3.16 -2.70 -12.71
N LYS A 35 -3.21 -1.73 -11.80
CA LYS A 35 -2.35 -0.55 -11.85
C LYS A 35 -1.12 -0.70 -10.97
N LYS A 36 -1.08 -1.75 -10.16
CA LYS A 36 -0.02 -1.99 -9.16
C LYS A 36 0.14 -0.80 -8.23
N THR A 37 -0.99 -0.28 -7.76
CA THR A 37 -1.01 0.89 -6.89
C THR A 37 -1.85 0.64 -5.65
N VAL A 38 -1.53 1.36 -4.60
CA VAL A 38 -2.29 1.38 -3.36
C VAL A 38 -2.66 2.83 -3.08
N THR A 39 -3.95 3.11 -2.96
CA THR A 39 -4.43 4.45 -2.66
C THR A 39 -4.77 4.51 -1.17
N ILE A 40 -4.20 5.48 -0.48
CA ILE A 40 -4.43 5.68 0.95
C ILE A 40 -5.34 6.89 1.12
N ASP A 41 -6.44 6.69 1.82
CA ASP A 41 -7.38 7.75 2.14
C ASP A 41 -7.08 8.25 3.55
N GLY A 42 -6.43 9.39 3.64
CA GLY A 42 -6.06 9.96 4.93
C GLY A 42 -4.97 11.00 4.81
N CYS A 43 -4.32 11.28 5.93
CA CYS A 43 -3.27 12.29 5.98
C CYS A 43 -1.90 11.70 5.62
N GLU A 44 -0.89 12.56 5.62
CA GLU A 44 0.48 12.14 5.31
C GLU A 44 1.01 11.10 6.31
N HIS A 45 0.57 11.17 7.55
CA HIS A 45 0.96 10.20 8.56
C HIS A 45 0.47 8.80 8.19
N CYS A 46 -0.77 8.71 7.67
CA CYS A 46 -1.31 7.44 7.20
C CYS A 46 -0.50 6.93 6.01
N LEU A 47 -0.12 7.81 5.11
CA LEU A 47 0.73 7.46 3.97
C LEU A 47 2.07 6.90 4.43
N LYS A 48 2.69 7.56 5.39
CA LYS A 48 3.98 7.13 5.92
C LYS A 48 3.88 5.75 6.57
N THR A 49 2.83 5.53 7.36
CA THR A 49 2.59 4.24 7.99
C THR A 49 2.42 3.15 6.93
N ALA A 50 1.66 3.44 5.87
CA ALA A 50 1.46 2.50 4.78
C ALA A 50 2.79 2.16 4.09
N LEU A 51 3.63 3.15 3.85
CA LEU A 51 4.94 2.94 3.25
C LEU A 51 5.81 2.02 4.12
N GLU A 52 5.82 2.25 5.42
CA GLU A 52 6.59 1.42 6.35
C GLU A 52 6.10 -0.02 6.35
N GLU A 53 4.78 -0.22 6.34
CA GLU A 53 4.21 -1.56 6.30
C GLU A 53 4.58 -2.29 5.01
N LEU A 54 4.55 -1.59 3.89
CA LEU A 54 4.93 -2.18 2.61
C LEU A 54 6.40 -2.56 2.58
N GLU A 55 7.26 -1.73 3.13
CA GLU A 55 8.69 -2.03 3.21
C GLU A 55 8.96 -3.24 4.11
N ASP A 56 8.24 -3.36 5.20
CA ASP A 56 8.36 -4.51 6.11
C ASP A 56 7.98 -5.82 5.42
N LEU A 57 7.09 -5.76 4.44
CA LEU A 57 6.70 -6.93 3.67
C LEU A 57 7.70 -7.29 2.56
N GLY A 58 8.69 -6.44 2.35
CA GLY A 58 9.70 -6.68 1.32
C GLY A 58 9.39 -6.02 -0.01
N PHE A 59 8.41 -5.13 -0.06
CA PHE A 59 8.09 -4.38 -1.27
C PHE A 59 8.90 -3.09 -1.35
N SER A 60 8.97 -2.53 -2.55
CA SER A 60 9.64 -1.25 -2.77
C SER A 60 8.61 -0.21 -3.18
N PRO A 61 7.85 0.34 -2.23
CA PRO A 61 6.79 1.29 -2.57
C PRO A 61 7.35 2.64 -3.02
N GLU A 62 6.67 3.24 -4.00
CA GLU A 62 7.01 4.58 -4.48
C GLU A 62 5.81 5.48 -4.24
N ALA A 63 5.95 6.46 -3.36
CA ALA A 63 4.89 7.40 -3.09
C ALA A 63 4.71 8.36 -4.27
N GLN A 64 3.46 8.53 -4.70
CA GLN A 64 3.09 9.46 -5.74
C GLN A 64 2.03 10.39 -5.19
N ALA A 65 2.31 11.65 -5.25
CA ALA A 65 1.37 12.67 -4.77
C ALA A 65 0.23 12.88 -5.75
#